data_0f52f1683e6f0ea500a46666d036d64e
#
_entry.id   0f52f1683e6f0ea500a46666d036d64e
#
_cell.length_a   1.000
_cell.length_b   1.000
_cell.length_c   1.000
_cell.angle_alpha   90.00
_cell.angle_beta   90.00
_cell.angle_gamma   90.00
#
_symmetry.space_group_name_H-M   'P 1'
#
loop_
_entity.id
_entity.type
_entity.pdbx_description
1 polymer ?
#
loop_
_entity_poly.entity_id
_entity_poly.type
_entity_poly.pdbx_seq_one_letter_code
_entity_poly.pdbx_strand_id
1 'polypeptide(L)'
;MNVQQSMITKALRRWRIIPVIVIDEPKNAVPLASALLSGGLPIAEITLRTPGALEALRRITGEHPEMFAGAGTVLNVRQAEQARKAGAHFVVSPGLSRSVVHYCLEHDLPVYPGVATASEIEAAIEGGLTLLKLWPIATLGGVNYLKLLSGPFGGVEFNPSGGITGATFESYLALKNVVACGGSWMAPQDWIAGRQFDKIRDAVRDTVIRVDRFSPAKMRQFERVVPLHGAAPPR
;
A
#
# COMPACT_ATOMS: atom_id res chain seq x y z
N MET A 1 -19.46 -2.81 -0.11
CA MET A 1 -18.07 -2.48 -0.51
C MET A 1 -18.07 -2.26 -2.01
N ASN A 2 -17.68 -1.08 -2.49
CA ASN A 2 -17.56 -0.76 -3.92
C ASN A 2 -16.56 -1.75 -4.58
N VAL A 3 -16.77 -2.09 -5.85
CA VAL A 3 -15.89 -2.99 -6.63
C VAL A 3 -14.44 -2.53 -6.58
N GLN A 4 -14.19 -1.23 -6.70
CA GLN A 4 -12.86 -0.63 -6.65
C GLN A 4 -12.19 -0.81 -5.26
N GLN A 5 -12.94 -0.59 -4.17
CA GLN A 5 -12.43 -0.82 -2.82
C GLN A 5 -12.07 -2.29 -2.59
N SER A 6 -12.74 -3.23 -3.27
CA SER A 6 -12.38 -4.65 -3.20
C SER A 6 -11.06 -4.96 -3.92
N MET A 7 -10.67 -4.18 -4.93
CA MET A 7 -9.42 -4.40 -5.67
C MET A 7 -8.19 -4.17 -4.80
N ILE A 8 -8.15 -3.06 -4.04
CA ILE A 8 -7.02 -2.82 -3.14
C ILE A 8 -6.94 -3.88 -2.05
N THR A 9 -8.06 -4.27 -1.45
CA THR A 9 -8.08 -5.33 -0.45
C THR A 9 -7.54 -6.65 -1.01
N LYS A 10 -7.93 -7.03 -2.23
CA LYS A 10 -7.39 -8.22 -2.91
C LYS A 10 -5.90 -8.11 -3.18
N ALA A 11 -5.44 -6.95 -3.65
CA ALA A 11 -4.02 -6.68 -3.89
C ALA A 11 -3.20 -6.83 -2.59
N LEU A 12 -3.66 -6.22 -1.49
CA LEU A 12 -3.00 -6.32 -0.19
C LEU A 12 -2.96 -7.76 0.34
N ARG A 13 -4.07 -8.48 0.22
CA ARG A 13 -4.12 -9.90 0.62
C ARG A 13 -3.19 -10.78 -0.22
N ARG A 14 -2.99 -10.44 -1.50
CA ARG A 14 -2.10 -11.18 -2.39
C ARG A 14 -0.64 -10.98 -2.04
N TRP A 15 -0.20 -9.73 -1.96
CA TRP A 15 1.22 -9.41 -1.80
C TRP A 15 1.66 -9.27 -0.35
N ARG A 16 0.75 -8.99 0.57
CA ARG A 16 0.98 -8.91 2.01
C ARG A 16 1.99 -7.85 2.47
N ILE A 17 2.69 -7.22 1.54
CA ILE A 17 3.70 -6.17 1.77
C ILE A 17 3.47 -5.03 0.78
N ILE A 18 3.65 -3.80 1.25
CA ILE A 18 3.67 -2.59 0.42
C ILE A 18 4.96 -1.82 0.68
N PRO A 19 5.83 -1.65 -0.32
CA PRO A 19 6.91 -0.70 -0.24
C PRO A 19 6.36 0.73 -0.10
N VAL A 20 6.74 1.42 0.99
CA VAL A 20 6.40 2.82 1.22
C VAL A 20 7.59 3.66 0.77
N ILE A 21 7.42 4.35 -0.35
CA ILE A 21 8.49 5.00 -1.11
C ILE A 21 8.52 6.50 -0.84
N VAL A 22 9.71 7.00 -0.55
CA VAL A 22 10.05 8.43 -0.62
C VAL A 22 11.03 8.60 -1.78
N ILE A 23 10.66 9.39 -2.78
CA ILE A 23 11.45 9.60 -3.99
C ILE A 23 11.54 11.09 -4.31
N ASP A 24 12.76 11.61 -4.41
CA ASP A 24 13.02 13.03 -4.68
C ASP A 24 13.12 13.29 -6.18
N GLU A 25 13.86 12.44 -6.89
CA GLU A 25 14.18 12.60 -8.30
C GLU A 25 13.27 11.73 -9.17
N PRO A 26 12.35 12.31 -9.95
CA PRO A 26 11.42 11.54 -10.82
C PRO A 26 12.11 10.62 -11.83
N LYS A 27 13.37 10.93 -12.22
CA LYS A 27 14.16 10.07 -13.12
C LYS A 27 14.45 8.68 -12.55
N ASN A 28 14.39 8.51 -11.22
CA ASN A 28 14.61 7.25 -10.53
C ASN A 28 13.33 6.38 -10.46
N ALA A 29 12.17 6.90 -10.86
CA ALA A 29 10.88 6.25 -10.71
C ALA A 29 10.77 4.95 -11.53
N VAL A 30 11.11 5.00 -12.80
CA VAL A 30 11.03 3.86 -13.71
C VAL A 30 12.05 2.76 -13.35
N PRO A 31 13.34 3.06 -13.12
CA PRO A 31 14.28 2.06 -12.63
C PRO A 31 13.88 1.43 -11.29
N LEU A 32 13.30 2.22 -10.38
CA LEU A 32 12.76 1.72 -9.12
C LEU A 32 11.62 0.72 -9.36
N ALA A 33 10.63 1.08 -10.19
CA ALA A 33 9.51 0.19 -10.53
C ALA A 33 10.01 -1.11 -11.16
N SER A 34 10.97 -1.04 -12.09
CA SER A 34 11.61 -2.22 -12.68
C SER A 34 12.30 -3.11 -11.63
N ALA A 35 12.95 -2.52 -10.62
CA ALA A 35 13.57 -3.27 -9.53
C ALA A 35 12.54 -3.96 -8.63
N LEU A 36 11.44 -3.28 -8.29
CA LEU A 36 10.33 -3.85 -7.51
C LEU A 36 9.69 -5.04 -8.26
N LEU A 37 9.39 -4.87 -9.54
CA LEU A 37 8.83 -5.91 -10.41
C LEU A 37 9.77 -7.11 -10.53
N SER A 38 11.04 -6.88 -10.80
CA SER A 38 12.06 -7.94 -10.90
C SER A 38 12.30 -8.67 -9.58
N GLY A 39 12.01 -8.01 -8.45
CA GLY A 39 11.98 -8.60 -7.12
C GLY A 39 10.70 -9.41 -6.84
N GLY A 40 9.68 -9.34 -7.70
CA GLY A 40 8.42 -10.06 -7.56
C GLY A 40 7.31 -9.30 -6.82
N LEU A 41 7.42 -7.98 -6.68
CA LEU A 41 6.45 -7.16 -5.93
C LEU A 41 5.87 -6.02 -6.78
N PRO A 42 4.78 -6.26 -7.52
CA PRO A 42 4.17 -5.27 -8.41
C PRO A 42 3.20 -4.33 -7.69
N ILE A 43 3.57 -3.86 -6.50
CA ILE A 43 2.78 -2.87 -5.73
C ILE A 43 3.72 -1.87 -5.05
N ALA A 44 3.32 -0.58 -4.99
CA ALA A 44 4.05 0.43 -4.23
C ALA A 44 3.14 1.58 -3.78
N GLU A 45 3.42 2.15 -2.61
CA GLU A 45 2.86 3.41 -2.10
C GLU A 45 3.89 4.52 -2.33
N ILE A 46 3.66 5.41 -3.31
CA ILE A 46 4.52 6.57 -3.58
C ILE A 46 4.04 7.73 -2.71
N THR A 47 4.82 8.11 -1.71
CA THR A 47 4.39 9.13 -0.75
C THR A 47 4.58 10.54 -1.29
N LEU A 48 3.55 11.38 -1.24
CA LEU A 48 3.57 12.78 -1.69
C LEU A 48 4.30 13.70 -0.68
N ARG A 49 5.52 13.30 -0.27
CA ARG A 49 6.35 14.02 0.70
C ARG A 49 7.42 14.88 0.06
N THR A 50 7.65 14.71 -1.24
CA THR A 50 8.66 15.43 -2.01
C THR A 50 8.03 16.11 -3.22
N PRO A 51 8.61 17.19 -3.74
CA PRO A 51 8.10 17.84 -4.95
C PRO A 51 8.09 16.92 -6.18
N GLY A 52 9.00 15.94 -6.25
CA GLY A 52 9.12 15.01 -7.38
C GLY A 52 8.15 13.82 -7.32
N ALA A 53 7.49 13.58 -6.19
CA ALA A 53 6.73 12.35 -5.96
C ALA A 53 5.55 12.15 -6.93
N LEU A 54 4.81 13.22 -7.24
CA LEU A 54 3.67 13.14 -8.16
C LEU A 54 4.09 12.81 -9.59
N GLU A 55 5.18 13.40 -10.06
CA GLU A 55 5.74 13.09 -11.37
C GLU A 55 6.35 11.68 -11.39
N ALA A 56 6.96 11.24 -10.30
CA ALA A 56 7.45 9.86 -10.16
C ALA A 56 6.29 8.86 -10.26
N LEU A 57 5.16 9.11 -9.57
CA LEU A 57 3.96 8.29 -9.68
C LEU A 57 3.45 8.22 -11.12
N ARG A 58 3.32 9.36 -11.80
CA ARG A 58 2.86 9.44 -13.20
C ARG A 58 3.76 8.63 -14.14
N ARG A 59 5.08 8.68 -13.94
CA ARG A 59 6.03 7.88 -14.74
C ARG A 59 5.85 6.39 -14.48
N ILE A 60 5.74 5.98 -13.23
CA ILE A 60 5.53 4.56 -12.89
C ILE A 60 4.26 4.04 -13.55
N THR A 61 3.13 4.73 -13.39
CA THR A 61 1.84 4.27 -13.94
C THR A 61 1.79 4.30 -15.47
N GLY A 62 2.54 5.22 -16.10
CA GLY A 62 2.62 5.32 -17.56
C GLY A 62 3.57 4.33 -18.22
N GLU A 63 4.71 4.02 -17.58
CA GLU A 63 5.75 3.17 -18.16
C GLU A 63 5.69 1.72 -17.66
N HIS A 64 5.05 1.48 -16.51
CA HIS A 64 4.84 0.16 -15.90
C HIS A 64 3.36 -0.06 -15.54
N PRO A 65 2.47 -0.27 -16.53
CA PRO A 65 1.03 -0.45 -16.28
C PRO A 65 0.72 -1.71 -15.45
N GLU A 66 1.65 -2.64 -15.33
CA GLU A 66 1.57 -3.82 -14.47
C GLU A 66 1.82 -3.49 -12.97
N MET A 67 2.39 -2.31 -12.65
CA MET A 67 2.57 -1.86 -11.26
C MET A 67 1.26 -1.34 -10.68
N PHE A 68 0.83 -1.92 -9.57
CA PHE A 68 -0.28 -1.41 -8.77
C PHE A 68 0.22 -0.28 -7.86
N ALA A 69 0.51 0.87 -8.44
CA ALA A 69 1.08 2.02 -7.74
C ALA A 69 -0.01 2.95 -7.21
N GLY A 70 0.11 3.37 -5.95
CA GLY A 70 -0.80 4.31 -5.30
C GLY A 70 -0.07 5.50 -4.70
N ALA A 71 -0.85 6.55 -4.38
CA ALA A 71 -0.36 7.75 -3.72
C ALA A 71 -0.50 7.63 -2.20
N GLY A 72 0.60 7.77 -1.46
CA GLY A 72 0.63 7.88 -0.01
C GLY A 72 0.81 9.31 0.48
N THR A 73 0.55 9.52 1.76
CA THR A 73 0.64 10.84 2.41
C THR A 73 -0.24 11.89 1.74
N VAL A 74 -1.44 11.46 1.30
CA VAL A 74 -2.45 12.36 0.73
C VAL A 74 -3.17 13.06 1.88
N LEU A 75 -3.03 14.39 1.97
CA LEU A 75 -3.50 15.20 3.11
C LEU A 75 -4.77 16.01 2.80
N ASN A 76 -5.12 16.17 1.54
CA ASN A 76 -6.26 16.97 1.11
C ASN A 76 -6.80 16.52 -0.25
N VAL A 77 -7.99 17.01 -0.60
CA VAL A 77 -8.72 16.68 -1.85
C VAL A 77 -7.91 17.03 -3.09
N ARG A 78 -7.19 18.17 -3.09
CA ARG A 78 -6.36 18.57 -4.24
C ARG A 78 -5.27 17.53 -4.52
N GLN A 79 -4.62 17.00 -3.49
CA GLN A 79 -3.61 15.94 -3.66
C GLN A 79 -4.25 14.63 -4.14
N ALA A 80 -5.45 14.27 -3.66
CA ALA A 80 -6.18 13.10 -4.14
C ALA A 80 -6.55 13.22 -5.63
N GLU A 81 -7.01 14.41 -6.06
CA GLU A 81 -7.28 14.70 -7.47
C GLU A 81 -6.02 14.61 -8.33
N GLN A 82 -4.91 15.18 -7.86
CA GLN A 82 -3.62 15.11 -8.56
C GLN A 82 -3.12 13.66 -8.68
N ALA A 83 -3.25 12.88 -7.61
CA ALA A 83 -2.90 11.47 -7.61
C ALA A 83 -3.75 10.68 -8.63
N ARG A 84 -5.06 10.91 -8.68
CA ARG A 84 -5.96 10.30 -9.68
C ARG A 84 -5.54 10.65 -11.10
N LYS A 85 -5.25 11.92 -11.37
CA LYS A 85 -4.78 12.39 -12.70
C LYS A 85 -3.41 11.81 -13.08
N ALA A 86 -2.57 11.48 -12.07
CA ALA A 86 -1.30 10.80 -12.27
C ALA A 86 -1.43 9.27 -12.43
N GLY A 87 -2.66 8.73 -12.47
CA GLY A 87 -2.91 7.31 -12.67
C GLY A 87 -2.79 6.46 -11.41
N ALA A 88 -2.89 7.04 -10.22
CA ALA A 88 -2.86 6.28 -8.97
C ALA A 88 -3.97 5.22 -8.93
N HIS A 89 -3.63 3.97 -8.60
CA HIS A 89 -4.58 2.89 -8.43
C HIS A 89 -5.26 2.90 -7.07
N PHE A 90 -4.68 3.58 -6.09
CA PHE A 90 -5.23 3.76 -4.75
C PHE A 90 -4.64 4.98 -4.06
N VAL A 91 -5.31 5.42 -3.00
CA VAL A 91 -4.89 6.53 -2.15
C VAL A 91 -4.75 6.08 -0.70
N VAL A 92 -3.72 6.60 -0.03
CA VAL A 92 -3.46 6.39 1.40
C VAL A 92 -3.22 7.73 2.07
N SER A 93 -3.89 7.99 3.17
CA SER A 93 -3.63 9.16 4.03
C SER A 93 -3.00 8.74 5.36
N PRO A 94 -2.25 9.61 6.04
CA PRO A 94 -1.66 9.29 7.34
C PRO A 94 -2.69 9.25 8.47
N GLY A 95 -3.82 9.94 8.30
CA GLY A 95 -4.95 9.99 9.23
C GLY A 95 -6.29 9.92 8.49
N LEU A 96 -7.39 9.87 9.23
CA LEU A 96 -8.75 9.81 8.70
C LEU A 96 -9.22 11.20 8.23
N SER A 97 -8.95 11.54 6.98
CA SER A 97 -9.52 12.74 6.34
C SER A 97 -10.83 12.39 5.64
N ARG A 98 -11.96 12.77 6.24
CA ARG A 98 -13.30 12.50 5.67
C ARG A 98 -13.47 13.09 4.28
N SER A 99 -12.92 14.28 4.02
CA SER A 99 -12.99 14.92 2.70
C SER A 99 -12.20 14.18 1.62
N VAL A 100 -11.01 13.66 1.96
CA VAL A 100 -10.22 12.82 1.04
C VAL A 100 -10.93 11.50 0.76
N VAL A 101 -11.46 10.85 1.81
CA VAL A 101 -12.22 9.59 1.66
C VAL A 101 -13.44 9.80 0.77
N HIS A 102 -14.25 10.84 1.04
CA HIS A 102 -15.43 11.16 0.26
C HIS A 102 -15.09 11.38 -1.21
N TYR A 103 -14.10 12.25 -1.50
CA TYR A 103 -13.63 12.48 -2.85
C TYR A 103 -13.23 11.17 -3.57
N CYS A 104 -12.47 10.31 -2.89
CA CYS A 104 -12.00 9.07 -3.48
C CYS A 104 -13.17 8.12 -3.80
N LEU A 105 -14.14 7.99 -2.89
CA LEU A 105 -15.32 7.14 -3.09
C LEU A 105 -16.22 7.65 -4.23
N GLU A 106 -16.40 8.97 -4.35
CA GLU A 106 -17.18 9.58 -5.45
C GLU A 106 -16.54 9.40 -6.82
N HIS A 107 -15.20 9.21 -6.86
CA HIS A 107 -14.45 9.07 -8.12
C HIS A 107 -13.94 7.64 -8.37
N ASP A 108 -14.53 6.65 -7.68
CA ASP A 108 -14.15 5.24 -7.80
C ASP A 108 -12.65 4.97 -7.60
N LEU A 109 -11.98 5.79 -6.78
CA LEU A 109 -10.57 5.67 -6.44
C LEU A 109 -10.44 4.90 -5.11
N PRO A 110 -9.87 3.69 -5.08
CA PRO A 110 -9.67 2.94 -3.84
C PRO A 110 -8.92 3.76 -2.79
N VAL A 111 -9.41 3.75 -1.54
CA VAL A 111 -8.78 4.49 -0.45
C VAL A 111 -8.75 3.67 0.83
N TYR A 112 -7.63 3.72 1.57
CA TYR A 112 -7.55 3.23 2.94
C TYR A 112 -6.82 4.26 3.81
N PRO A 113 -7.59 5.03 4.61
CA PRO A 113 -7.06 6.10 5.44
C PRO A 113 -6.28 5.56 6.64
N GLY A 114 -5.39 6.40 7.17
CA GLY A 114 -4.70 6.14 8.43
C GLY A 114 -5.61 6.35 9.64
N VAL A 115 -5.40 5.55 10.66
CA VAL A 115 -6.01 5.66 11.99
C VAL A 115 -4.97 5.31 13.05
N ALA A 116 -5.18 5.81 14.27
CA ALA A 116 -4.33 5.53 15.43
C ALA A 116 -5.12 5.17 16.68
N THR A 117 -6.41 5.52 16.77
CA THR A 117 -7.26 5.39 17.96
C THR A 117 -8.55 4.62 17.65
N ALA A 118 -9.20 4.09 18.70
CA ALA A 118 -10.50 3.44 18.59
C ALA A 118 -11.56 4.36 17.97
N SER A 119 -11.63 5.63 18.37
CA SER A 119 -12.59 6.58 17.82
C SER A 119 -12.41 6.85 16.33
N GLU A 120 -11.17 6.88 15.85
CA GLU A 120 -10.90 7.01 14.41
C GLU A 120 -11.29 5.73 13.64
N ILE A 121 -11.11 4.55 14.24
CA ILE A 121 -11.56 3.28 13.65
C ILE A 121 -13.09 3.26 13.56
N GLU A 122 -13.80 3.65 14.63
CA GLU A 122 -15.27 3.76 14.64
C GLU A 122 -15.76 4.72 13.56
N ALA A 123 -15.17 5.91 13.47
CA ALA A 123 -15.52 6.89 12.45
C ALA A 123 -15.24 6.40 11.00
N ALA A 124 -14.21 5.57 10.80
CA ALA A 124 -13.95 4.94 9.52
C ALA A 124 -15.00 3.86 9.18
N ILE A 125 -15.41 3.05 10.16
CA ILE A 125 -16.48 2.04 10.01
C ILE A 125 -17.81 2.71 9.67
N GLU A 126 -18.18 3.80 10.34
CA GLU A 126 -19.36 4.61 10.01
C GLU A 126 -19.32 5.12 8.56
N GLY A 127 -18.12 5.45 8.05
CA GLY A 127 -17.88 5.81 6.66
C GLY A 127 -17.86 4.61 5.68
N GLY A 128 -18.16 3.39 6.15
CA GLY A 128 -18.20 2.18 5.33
C GLY A 128 -16.82 1.56 5.01
N LEU A 129 -15.77 1.97 5.71
CA LEU A 129 -14.40 1.49 5.49
C LEU A 129 -14.05 0.41 6.51
N THR A 130 -13.54 -0.71 6.00
CA THR A 130 -13.07 -1.85 6.81
C THR A 130 -11.61 -2.21 6.56
N LEU A 131 -10.96 -1.54 5.60
CA LEU A 131 -9.53 -1.61 5.35
C LEU A 131 -8.88 -0.29 5.77
N LEU A 132 -7.99 -0.32 6.76
CA LEU A 132 -7.41 0.87 7.37
C LEU A 132 -5.87 0.75 7.47
N LYS A 133 -5.17 1.86 7.27
CA LYS A 133 -3.77 1.98 7.64
C LYS A 133 -3.69 2.23 9.14
N LEU A 134 -2.86 1.47 9.87
CA LEU A 134 -2.59 1.73 11.29
C LEU A 134 -1.20 2.36 11.42
N TRP A 135 -1.16 3.66 11.73
CA TRP A 135 0.07 4.44 11.72
C TRP A 135 0.10 5.49 12.84
N PRO A 136 1.25 5.70 13.49
CA PRO A 136 2.55 5.00 13.39
C PRO A 136 2.63 3.79 14.34
N ILE A 137 2.59 2.57 13.80
CA ILE A 137 2.31 1.37 14.61
C ILE A 137 3.36 1.07 15.68
N ALA A 138 4.65 1.26 15.40
CA ALA A 138 5.70 0.98 16.38
C ALA A 138 5.55 1.86 17.64
N THR A 139 5.18 3.12 17.47
CA THR A 139 4.93 4.08 18.57
C THR A 139 3.65 3.77 19.34
N LEU A 140 2.64 3.19 18.66
CA LEU A 140 1.34 2.85 19.26
C LEU A 140 1.37 1.55 20.08
N GLY A 141 2.49 0.84 20.13
CA GLY A 141 2.61 -0.42 20.89
C GLY A 141 2.77 -1.67 20.01
N GLY A 142 2.93 -1.51 18.71
CA GLY A 142 3.29 -2.59 17.79
C GLY A 142 2.27 -3.72 17.72
N VAL A 143 2.77 -4.95 17.72
CA VAL A 143 1.97 -6.19 17.67
C VAL A 143 0.95 -6.27 18.81
N ASN A 144 1.29 -5.79 20.00
CA ASN A 144 0.38 -5.84 21.14
C ASN A 144 -0.85 -4.95 20.94
N TYR A 145 -0.67 -3.77 20.37
CA TYR A 145 -1.79 -2.89 20.07
C TYR A 145 -2.75 -3.51 19.05
N LEU A 146 -2.23 -4.10 17.98
CA LEU A 146 -3.05 -4.82 16.98
C LEU A 146 -3.82 -6.01 17.58
N LYS A 147 -3.21 -6.74 18.52
CA LYS A 147 -3.90 -7.83 19.24
C LYS A 147 -5.07 -7.31 20.08
N LEU A 148 -4.91 -6.16 20.75
CA LEU A 148 -5.99 -5.56 21.52
C LEU A 148 -7.14 -5.10 20.62
N LEU A 149 -6.84 -4.52 19.46
CA LEU A 149 -7.85 -4.08 18.48
C LEU A 149 -8.65 -5.24 17.87
N SER A 150 -8.13 -6.46 17.85
CA SER A 150 -8.81 -7.61 17.26
C SER A 150 -10.09 -8.03 17.99
N GLY A 151 -10.23 -7.70 19.27
CA GLY A 151 -11.43 -7.95 20.06
C GLY A 151 -12.61 -7.08 19.60
N PRO A 152 -12.54 -5.75 19.79
CA PRO A 152 -13.65 -4.86 19.46
C PRO A 152 -13.86 -4.66 17.96
N PHE A 153 -12.82 -4.82 17.13
CA PHE A 153 -12.84 -4.51 15.70
C PHE A 153 -12.61 -5.73 14.80
N GLY A 154 -13.24 -6.85 15.10
CA GLY A 154 -13.06 -8.13 14.38
C GLY A 154 -13.39 -8.10 12.87
N GLY A 155 -14.15 -7.10 12.42
CA GLY A 155 -14.49 -6.89 10.99
C GLY A 155 -13.53 -5.97 10.24
N VAL A 156 -12.48 -5.43 10.90
CA VAL A 156 -11.53 -4.48 10.30
C VAL A 156 -10.22 -5.19 9.97
N GLU A 157 -9.72 -4.92 8.76
CA GLU A 157 -8.39 -5.35 8.32
C GLU A 157 -7.41 -4.18 8.35
N PHE A 158 -6.24 -4.40 8.94
CA PHE A 158 -5.23 -3.36 9.08
C PHE A 158 -4.04 -3.57 8.14
N ASN A 159 -3.55 -2.46 7.59
CA ASN A 159 -2.21 -2.31 7.03
C ASN A 159 -1.36 -1.52 8.02
N PRO A 160 -0.68 -2.16 9.00
CA PRO A 160 0.22 -1.46 9.89
C PRO A 160 1.43 -0.91 9.14
N SER A 161 1.88 0.28 9.55
CA SER A 161 3.01 1.00 8.95
C SER A 161 3.64 1.96 9.97
N GLY A 162 4.90 2.33 9.74
CA GLY A 162 5.65 3.21 10.64
C GLY A 162 6.43 2.45 11.72
N GLY A 163 7.74 2.28 11.46
CA GLY A 163 8.69 1.58 12.32
C GLY A 163 8.73 0.06 12.11
N ILE A 164 8.05 -0.47 11.10
CA ILE A 164 8.20 -1.88 10.69
C ILE A 164 9.49 -2.03 9.87
N THR A 165 10.24 -3.07 10.14
CA THR A 165 11.53 -3.39 9.50
C THR A 165 11.53 -4.79 8.91
N GLY A 166 12.56 -5.13 8.12
CA GLY A 166 12.79 -6.49 7.62
C GLY A 166 12.95 -7.55 8.71
N ALA A 167 13.29 -7.15 9.95
CA ALA A 167 13.38 -8.07 11.10
C ALA A 167 12.03 -8.27 11.81
N THR A 168 11.06 -7.35 11.67
CA THR A 168 9.84 -7.35 12.48
C THR A 168 8.56 -7.62 11.72
N PHE A 169 8.51 -7.43 10.38
CA PHE A 169 7.27 -7.49 9.59
C PHE A 169 6.53 -8.84 9.73
N GLU A 170 7.25 -9.94 9.88
CA GLU A 170 6.66 -11.28 10.01
C GLU A 170 5.77 -11.40 11.25
N SER A 171 6.17 -10.79 12.37
CA SER A 171 5.39 -10.80 13.61
C SER A 171 4.04 -10.08 13.46
N TYR A 172 3.97 -9.08 12.59
CA TYR A 172 2.73 -8.39 12.23
C TYR A 172 1.88 -9.25 11.28
N LEU A 173 2.49 -9.84 10.24
CA LEU A 173 1.77 -10.70 9.28
C LEU A 173 1.17 -11.96 9.89
N ALA A 174 1.67 -12.40 11.05
CA ALA A 174 1.12 -13.52 11.81
C ALA A 174 -0.26 -13.22 12.42
N LEU A 175 -0.67 -11.95 12.52
CA LEU A 175 -1.95 -11.54 13.08
C LEU A 175 -3.08 -11.65 12.05
N LYS A 176 -4.25 -12.17 12.47
CA LYS A 176 -5.40 -12.40 11.58
C LYS A 176 -6.03 -11.10 11.04
N ASN A 177 -5.97 -10.02 11.81
CA ASN A 177 -6.48 -8.71 11.45
C ASN A 177 -5.47 -7.86 10.65
N VAL A 178 -4.31 -8.41 10.28
CA VAL A 178 -3.31 -7.75 9.43
C VAL A 178 -3.38 -8.30 8.02
N VAL A 179 -3.80 -7.46 7.08
CA VAL A 179 -3.91 -7.81 5.66
C VAL A 179 -2.57 -7.73 4.95
N ALA A 180 -1.77 -6.70 5.25
CA ALA A 180 -0.45 -6.45 4.69
C ALA A 180 0.36 -5.56 5.65
N CYS A 181 1.68 -5.46 5.47
CA CYS A 181 2.53 -4.50 6.17
C CYS A 181 3.11 -3.46 5.21
N GLY A 182 3.04 -2.18 5.59
CA GLY A 182 3.70 -1.09 4.88
C GLY A 182 5.08 -0.79 5.48
N GLY A 183 6.11 -0.64 4.65
CA GLY A 183 7.42 -0.27 5.12
C GLY A 183 8.42 0.13 4.04
N SER A 184 9.49 0.81 4.45
CA SER A 184 10.51 1.35 3.53
C SER A 184 11.82 0.55 3.51
N TRP A 185 11.95 -0.52 4.30
CA TRP A 185 13.21 -1.26 4.44
C TRP A 185 13.71 -1.92 3.14
N MET A 186 12.78 -2.20 2.19
CA MET A 186 13.11 -2.81 0.90
C MET A 186 13.65 -1.81 -0.12
N ALA A 187 13.26 -0.54 0.02
CA ALA A 187 13.63 0.54 -0.88
C ALA A 187 13.83 1.83 -0.08
N PRO A 188 14.86 1.91 0.79
CA PRO A 188 15.20 3.12 1.52
C PRO A 188 15.50 4.28 0.58
N GLN A 189 15.19 5.51 1.01
CA GLN A 189 15.36 6.72 0.20
C GLN A 189 16.81 6.93 -0.28
N ASP A 190 17.80 6.62 0.57
CA ASP A 190 19.22 6.68 0.24
C ASP A 190 19.63 5.69 -0.87
N TRP A 191 19.05 4.48 -0.90
CA TRP A 191 19.29 3.52 -1.98
C TRP A 191 18.66 3.99 -3.30
N ILE A 192 17.48 4.60 -3.25
CA ILE A 192 16.83 5.17 -4.43
C ILE A 192 17.63 6.35 -4.97
N ALA A 193 18.05 7.27 -4.10
CA ALA A 193 18.90 8.43 -4.45
C ALA A 193 20.25 7.99 -5.01
N GLY A 194 20.87 6.98 -4.38
CA GLY A 194 22.13 6.37 -4.80
C GLY A 194 22.01 5.41 -5.98
N ARG A 195 20.80 5.25 -6.56
CA ARG A 195 20.50 4.36 -7.71
C ARG A 195 20.91 2.90 -7.49
N GLN A 196 20.80 2.43 -6.25
CA GLN A 196 21.18 1.06 -5.85
C GLN A 196 20.03 0.08 -6.16
N PHE A 197 19.54 0.05 -7.39
CA PHE A 197 18.34 -0.69 -7.77
C PHE A 197 18.51 -2.21 -7.67
N ASP A 198 19.73 -2.73 -7.85
CA ASP A 198 20.01 -4.16 -7.62
C ASP A 198 19.82 -4.55 -6.15
N LYS A 199 20.26 -3.70 -5.21
CA LYS A 199 20.01 -3.94 -3.78
C LYS A 199 18.52 -3.91 -3.45
N ILE A 200 17.76 -2.98 -4.06
CA ILE A 200 16.31 -2.90 -3.90
C ILE A 200 15.66 -4.18 -4.40
N ARG A 201 15.99 -4.62 -5.62
CA ARG A 201 15.50 -5.88 -6.20
C ARG A 201 15.74 -7.06 -5.25
N ASP A 202 16.96 -7.20 -4.75
CA ASP A 202 17.37 -8.33 -3.91
C ASP A 202 16.69 -8.28 -2.54
N ALA A 203 16.56 -7.10 -1.92
CA ALA A 203 15.80 -6.91 -0.67
C ALA A 203 14.30 -7.19 -0.83
N VAL A 204 13.72 -6.81 -1.97
CA VAL A 204 12.33 -7.14 -2.31
C VAL A 204 12.17 -8.64 -2.48
N ARG A 205 13.06 -9.30 -3.23
CA ARG A 205 13.02 -10.75 -3.44
C ARG A 205 13.12 -11.53 -2.13
N ASP A 206 14.05 -11.15 -1.23
CA ASP A 206 14.14 -11.74 0.11
C ASP A 206 12.82 -11.58 0.88
N THR A 207 12.26 -10.38 0.87
CA THR A 207 10.99 -10.10 1.54
C THR A 207 9.85 -10.95 0.98
N VAL A 208 9.72 -11.05 -0.35
CA VAL A 208 8.67 -11.86 -1.02
C VAL A 208 8.81 -13.34 -0.64
N ILE A 209 10.03 -13.91 -0.70
CA ILE A 209 10.28 -15.31 -0.30
C ILE A 209 9.86 -15.56 1.15
N ARG A 210 10.09 -14.61 2.04
CA ARG A 210 9.72 -14.72 3.46
C ARG A 210 8.21 -14.61 3.67
N VAL A 211 7.55 -13.73 2.93
CA VAL A 211 6.08 -13.58 2.93
C VAL A 211 5.40 -14.88 2.48
N ASP A 212 5.93 -15.56 1.46
CA ASP A 212 5.36 -16.81 0.94
C ASP A 212 5.32 -17.92 2.00
N ARG A 213 6.24 -17.93 2.96
CA ARG A 213 6.24 -18.86 4.09
C ARG A 213 5.02 -18.69 4.99
N PHE A 214 4.46 -17.48 5.05
CA PHE A 214 3.25 -17.17 5.84
C PHE A 214 1.93 -17.39 5.09
N SER A 215 1.98 -17.63 3.76
CA SER A 215 0.77 -17.74 2.94
C SER A 215 0.76 -18.88 1.91
N PRO A 216 1.24 -20.10 2.21
CA PRO A 216 1.38 -21.16 1.21
C PRO A 216 0.04 -21.60 0.56
N ALA A 217 -1.06 -21.50 1.26
CA ALA A 217 -2.38 -21.97 0.80
C ALA A 217 -3.21 -20.91 0.06
N LYS A 218 -2.98 -19.62 0.34
CA LYS A 218 -3.79 -18.52 -0.22
C LYS A 218 -3.31 -18.06 -1.60
N MET A 219 -2.03 -18.17 -1.92
CA MET A 219 -1.49 -17.73 -3.21
C MET A 219 -1.94 -18.62 -4.37
N ARG A 220 -1.99 -19.94 -4.22
CA ARG A 220 -2.40 -20.89 -5.29
C ARG A 220 -3.87 -20.77 -5.70
N GLN A 221 -4.73 -20.20 -4.85
CA GLN A 221 -6.15 -20.03 -5.14
C GLN A 221 -6.42 -18.77 -5.97
N PHE A 222 -5.51 -17.80 -5.95
CA PHE A 222 -5.66 -16.52 -6.65
C PHE A 222 -5.18 -16.52 -8.11
N GLU A 223 -4.22 -17.35 -8.48
CA GLU A 223 -3.74 -17.46 -9.87
C GLU A 223 -4.85 -17.89 -10.85
N ARG A 224 -5.94 -18.47 -10.35
CA ARG A 224 -7.09 -18.91 -11.15
C ARG A 224 -8.19 -17.87 -11.35
N VAL A 225 -8.14 -16.72 -10.70
CA VAL A 225 -9.34 -15.85 -10.56
C VAL A 225 -9.22 -14.45 -11.16
N VAL A 226 -8.04 -13.92 -11.47
CA VAL A 226 -7.93 -12.55 -12.02
C VAL A 226 -6.84 -12.46 -13.09
N PRO A 227 -7.17 -12.35 -14.38
CA PRO A 227 -6.28 -11.75 -15.34
C PRO A 227 -6.11 -10.28 -14.98
N LEU A 228 -4.88 -9.84 -14.77
CA LEU A 228 -4.51 -8.44 -14.45
C LEU A 228 -4.67 -7.47 -15.65
N HIS A 229 -5.20 -7.94 -16.76
CA HIS A 229 -5.46 -7.13 -17.93
C HIS A 229 -6.93 -7.18 -18.26
N GLY A 230 -7.64 -6.07 -17.99
CA GLY A 230 -8.89 -5.79 -18.64
C GLY A 230 -8.64 -5.71 -20.15
N ALA A 231 -9.09 -6.74 -20.88
CA ALA A 231 -9.28 -6.59 -22.30
C ALA A 231 -10.23 -5.43 -22.52
N ALA A 232 -9.84 -4.46 -23.37
CA ALA A 232 -10.73 -3.43 -23.84
C ALA A 232 -11.99 -4.06 -24.43
N PRO A 233 -13.20 -3.48 -24.23
CA PRO A 233 -14.39 -3.99 -24.85
C PRO A 233 -14.23 -3.93 -26.38
N PRO A 234 -14.73 -4.91 -27.13
CA PRO A 234 -14.77 -4.87 -28.58
C PRO A 234 -15.62 -3.67 -29.03
N ARG A 235 -15.21 -3.02 -30.12
CA ARG A 235 -15.88 -1.89 -30.77
C ARG A 235 -17.30 -2.23 -31.19
#